data_90a301563c9eefdd96c4a9473c1e20a3
#
_entry.id   90a301563c9eefdd96c4a9473c1e20a3
#
_cell.length_a   1.000
_cell.length_b   1.000
_cell.length_c   1.000
_cell.angle_alpha   90.00
_cell.angle_beta   90.00
_cell.angle_gamma   90.00
#
_symmetry.space_group_name_H-M   'P 1'
#
loop_
_entity.id
_entity.type
_entity.pdbx_description
1 polymer ?
#
loop_
_entity_poly.entity_id
_entity_poly.type
_entity_poly.pdbx_seq_one_letter_code
_entity_poly.pdbx_strand_id
1 'polypeptide(L)'
;MGGGVGLSFKELSLLKHYKTYKNDIIKEFYTPVLKQAVLYQRAVGFFSSTALIDLTKGISGLIENGGRIQFIVSPLLSLEDIDAINKGYEKKKIIGEALMREFREPENYFQEERLNWLAYLIEEGFLEIKVAFTPPNKDMGMYHEKVGIVTDEFGNKIGFTGSLNETINAFHNNYESIVVFNSWEESKEYVDEMQKDFETLWNDENGDLEIIEFPDVVKEKFKVCRKEKLNLDIDDEEESNSQPKIKKGIPHMPDGSTLREYQTDAIESWRKHD
;
A
#
# COMPACT_ATOMS: atom_id res chain seq x y z
N MET A 1 19.45 3.77 -26.28
CA MET A 1 18.84 2.45 -26.33
C MET A 1 19.85 1.46 -25.78
N GLY A 2 19.89 1.28 -24.51
CA GLY A 2 20.67 0.26 -23.81
C GLY A 2 19.70 -0.81 -23.34
N GLY A 3 19.52 -1.88 -24.12
CA GLY A 3 18.75 -3.04 -23.68
C GLY A 3 19.50 -3.71 -22.53
N GLY A 4 19.19 -3.34 -21.30
CA GLY A 4 19.52 -4.16 -20.16
C GLY A 4 18.78 -5.48 -20.33
N VAL A 5 19.48 -6.60 -20.22
CA VAL A 5 18.84 -7.91 -20.12
C VAL A 5 18.00 -7.86 -18.85
N GLY A 6 16.65 -7.80 -18.99
CA GLY A 6 15.75 -7.80 -17.86
C GLY A 6 16.00 -9.05 -17.02
N LEU A 7 16.15 -8.86 -15.73
CA LEU A 7 16.34 -9.96 -14.79
C LEU A 7 14.98 -10.63 -14.54
N SER A 8 14.94 -11.95 -14.66
CA SER A 8 13.72 -12.73 -14.37
C SER A 8 13.48 -12.85 -12.87
N PHE A 9 12.23 -12.84 -12.42
CA PHE A 9 11.86 -13.15 -11.03
C PHE A 9 12.44 -14.47 -10.53
N LYS A 10 12.72 -15.41 -11.43
CA LYS A 10 13.35 -16.70 -11.10
C LYS A 10 14.77 -16.56 -10.56
N GLU A 11 15.42 -15.42 -10.79
CA GLU A 11 16.77 -15.14 -10.30
C GLU A 11 16.75 -14.48 -8.90
N LEU A 12 15.57 -14.07 -8.42
CA LEU A 12 15.40 -13.51 -7.08
C LEU A 12 15.42 -14.60 -6.01
N SER A 13 16.17 -14.35 -4.95
CA SER A 13 16.16 -15.20 -3.75
C SER A 13 15.09 -14.74 -2.78
N LEU A 14 13.85 -15.18 -2.97
CA LEU A 14 12.72 -14.77 -2.15
C LEU A 14 12.38 -15.81 -1.08
N LEU A 15 11.98 -15.31 0.11
CA LEU A 15 11.40 -16.15 1.14
C LEU A 15 9.94 -16.47 0.80
N LYS A 16 9.45 -17.62 1.25
CA LYS A 16 8.02 -17.98 1.14
C LYS A 16 7.14 -17.27 2.18
N HIS A 17 7.73 -16.72 3.22
CA HIS A 17 7.03 -16.07 4.30
C HIS A 17 7.91 -14.98 4.92
N TYR A 18 7.41 -13.73 4.89
CA TYR A 18 8.03 -12.57 5.52
C TYR A 18 7.22 -12.14 6.73
N LYS A 19 7.90 -11.65 7.76
CA LYS A 19 7.28 -11.13 9.00
C LYS A 19 7.98 -9.85 9.42
N THR A 20 7.24 -8.80 9.69
CA THR A 20 7.78 -7.45 10.01
C THR A 20 8.78 -7.43 11.16
N TYR A 21 8.64 -8.32 12.13
CA TYR A 21 9.58 -8.41 13.26
C TYR A 21 10.90 -9.16 12.96
N LYS A 22 11.04 -9.74 11.75
CA LYS A 22 12.23 -10.49 11.32
C LYS A 22 12.84 -9.96 10.05
N ASN A 23 12.02 -9.35 9.20
CA ASN A 23 12.37 -8.98 7.83
C ASN A 23 12.05 -7.51 7.59
N ASP A 24 12.90 -6.85 6.85
CA ASP A 24 12.55 -5.61 6.20
C ASP A 24 11.84 -5.93 4.89
N ILE A 25 10.49 -6.02 4.95
CA ILE A 25 9.66 -6.46 3.82
C ILE A 25 9.83 -5.53 2.62
N ILE A 26 10.07 -4.23 2.84
CA ILE A 26 10.29 -3.26 1.76
C ILE A 26 11.59 -3.61 1.02
N LYS A 27 12.69 -3.76 1.73
CA LYS A 27 14.01 -4.04 1.15
C LYS A 27 14.16 -5.46 0.64
N GLU A 28 13.62 -6.43 1.38
CA GLU A 28 13.84 -7.85 1.09
C GLU A 28 12.83 -8.42 0.10
N PHE A 29 11.67 -7.78 -0.07
CA PHE A 29 10.61 -8.25 -0.96
C PHE A 29 10.18 -7.19 -1.99
N TYR A 30 9.57 -6.06 -1.56
CA TYR A 30 8.98 -5.11 -2.51
C TYR A 30 10.00 -4.50 -3.47
N THR A 31 11.08 -3.94 -2.97
CA THR A 31 12.08 -3.28 -3.81
C THR A 31 12.70 -4.20 -4.86
N PRO A 32 13.23 -5.41 -4.54
CA PRO A 32 13.81 -6.28 -5.56
C PRO A 32 12.76 -6.82 -6.55
N VAL A 33 11.52 -7.07 -6.12
CA VAL A 33 10.45 -7.55 -7.00
C VAL A 33 9.98 -6.43 -7.94
N LEU A 34 9.66 -5.24 -7.41
CA LEU A 34 9.18 -4.13 -8.22
C LEU A 34 10.23 -3.61 -9.21
N LYS A 35 11.51 -3.71 -8.88
CA LYS A 35 12.62 -3.37 -9.80
C LYS A 35 12.62 -4.17 -11.09
N GLN A 36 12.02 -5.35 -11.11
CA GLN A 36 11.99 -6.25 -12.27
C GLN A 36 10.58 -6.39 -12.85
N ALA A 37 9.61 -5.71 -12.25
CA ALA A 37 8.22 -5.81 -12.61
C ALA A 37 7.87 -4.95 -13.83
N VAL A 38 6.88 -5.42 -14.61
CA VAL A 38 6.20 -4.66 -15.67
C VAL A 38 4.71 -4.48 -15.37
N LEU A 39 4.16 -5.25 -14.42
CA LEU A 39 2.78 -5.08 -13.95
C LEU A 39 2.72 -5.37 -12.46
N TYR A 40 2.11 -4.45 -11.71
CA TYR A 40 1.80 -4.63 -10.30
C TYR A 40 0.30 -4.46 -10.08
N GLN A 41 -0.36 -5.52 -9.65
CA GLN A 41 -1.79 -5.58 -9.35
C GLN A 41 -1.97 -5.76 -7.84
N ARG A 42 -2.83 -4.95 -7.22
CA ARG A 42 -3.02 -4.97 -5.77
C ARG A 42 -4.47 -4.76 -5.39
N ALA A 43 -5.01 -5.67 -4.59
CA ALA A 43 -6.27 -5.50 -3.89
C ALA A 43 -5.98 -5.16 -2.43
N VAL A 44 -6.50 -4.03 -1.95
CA VAL A 44 -6.33 -3.53 -0.57
C VAL A 44 -7.70 -3.24 0.04
N GLY A 45 -7.94 -3.81 1.21
CA GLY A 45 -9.23 -3.72 1.88
C GLY A 45 -9.55 -2.37 2.51
N PHE A 46 -8.72 -1.36 2.33
CA PHE A 46 -8.94 -0.05 2.90
C PHE A 46 -8.18 1.03 2.15
N PHE A 47 -8.89 2.07 1.73
CA PHE A 47 -8.26 3.24 1.12
C PHE A 47 -7.81 4.23 2.19
N SER A 48 -6.57 4.70 2.07
CA SER A 48 -6.12 5.95 2.64
C SER A 48 -5.00 6.51 1.77
N SER A 49 -4.83 7.83 1.73
CA SER A 49 -3.72 8.43 0.99
C SER A 49 -2.36 7.98 1.52
N THR A 50 -2.26 7.74 2.83
CA THR A 50 -1.05 7.21 3.47
C THR A 50 -0.74 5.78 3.05
N ALA A 51 -1.76 4.92 2.88
CA ALA A 51 -1.57 3.56 2.35
C ALA A 51 -1.02 3.61 0.91
N LEU A 52 -1.56 4.48 0.06
CA LEU A 52 -1.05 4.66 -1.30
C LEU A 52 0.38 5.22 -1.33
N ILE A 53 0.72 6.14 -0.42
CA ILE A 53 2.09 6.66 -0.27
C ILE A 53 3.08 5.51 -0.03
N ASP A 54 2.76 4.60 0.89
CA ASP A 54 3.64 3.47 1.21
C ASP A 54 3.76 2.47 0.05
N LEU A 55 2.69 2.30 -0.75
CA LEU A 55 2.71 1.48 -1.95
C LEU A 55 3.67 2.01 -3.04
N THR A 56 4.06 3.29 -3.00
CA THR A 56 5.01 3.86 -3.96
C THR A 56 6.48 3.52 -3.66
N LYS A 57 6.78 2.89 -2.53
CA LYS A 57 8.15 2.49 -2.20
C LYS A 57 8.62 1.37 -3.11
N GLY A 58 9.78 1.58 -3.75
CA GLY A 58 10.32 0.64 -4.73
C GLY A 58 9.71 0.69 -6.13
N ILE A 59 8.74 1.58 -6.38
CA ILE A 59 8.05 1.70 -7.68
C ILE A 59 8.94 2.29 -8.79
N SER A 60 9.98 3.04 -8.45
CA SER A 60 10.87 3.67 -9.44
C SER A 60 11.35 2.68 -10.51
N GLY A 61 11.80 1.49 -10.11
CA GLY A 61 12.24 0.45 -11.05
C GLY A 61 11.12 -0.06 -11.97
N LEU A 62 9.89 -0.23 -11.45
CA LEU A 62 8.75 -0.62 -12.28
C LEU A 62 8.44 0.43 -13.36
N ILE A 63 8.51 1.72 -13.00
CA ILE A 63 8.30 2.82 -13.98
C ILE A 63 9.42 2.88 -15.01
N GLU A 64 10.68 2.68 -14.62
CA GLU A 64 11.82 2.60 -15.55
C GLU A 64 11.65 1.46 -16.56
N ASN A 65 11.01 0.36 -16.18
CA ASN A 65 10.66 -0.76 -17.07
C ASN A 65 9.43 -0.47 -17.94
N GLY A 66 8.81 0.72 -17.86
CA GLY A 66 7.57 1.05 -18.56
C GLY A 66 6.36 0.29 -18.01
N GLY A 67 6.44 -0.15 -16.77
CA GLY A 67 5.42 -0.95 -16.12
C GLY A 67 4.17 -0.17 -15.75
N ARG A 68 3.11 -0.90 -15.37
CA ARG A 68 1.79 -0.38 -14.98
C ARG A 68 1.38 -0.90 -13.62
N ILE A 69 0.49 -0.15 -12.98
CA ILE A 69 -0.02 -0.45 -11.64
C ILE A 69 -1.54 -0.42 -11.68
N GLN A 70 -2.17 -1.45 -11.12
CA GLN A 70 -3.62 -1.57 -11.00
C GLN A 70 -3.99 -1.82 -9.55
N PHE A 71 -4.73 -0.88 -8.95
CA PHE A 71 -5.20 -1.02 -7.57
C PHE A 71 -6.71 -1.14 -7.50
N ILE A 72 -7.16 -2.07 -6.66
CA ILE A 72 -8.54 -2.13 -6.18
C ILE A 72 -8.52 -1.74 -4.71
N VAL A 73 -9.25 -0.68 -4.36
CA VAL A 73 -9.33 -0.14 -3.00
C VAL A 73 -10.76 -0.18 -2.49
N SER A 74 -10.96 -0.24 -1.18
CA SER A 74 -12.30 -0.16 -0.56
C SER A 74 -12.47 1.16 0.18
N PRO A 75 -13.62 1.85 0.07
CA PRO A 75 -13.93 3.02 0.86
C PRO A 75 -14.39 2.61 2.27
N LEU A 76 -14.12 3.45 3.26
CA LEU A 76 -14.77 3.33 4.57
C LEU A 76 -16.11 4.08 4.53
N LEU A 77 -17.21 3.33 4.37
CA LEU A 77 -18.56 3.90 4.37
C LEU A 77 -19.12 3.99 5.78
N SER A 78 -19.66 5.16 6.14
CA SER A 78 -20.43 5.35 7.35
C SER A 78 -21.86 4.81 7.20
N LEU A 79 -22.60 4.72 8.29
CA LEU A 79 -24.02 4.33 8.24
C LEU A 79 -24.85 5.33 7.44
N GLU A 80 -24.49 6.62 7.50
CA GLU A 80 -25.12 7.68 6.73
C GLU A 80 -24.88 7.55 5.24
N ASP A 81 -23.64 7.15 4.83
CA ASP A 81 -23.29 6.88 3.43
C ASP A 81 -24.14 5.71 2.90
N ILE A 82 -24.22 4.63 3.67
CA ILE A 82 -25.00 3.44 3.32
C ILE A 82 -26.49 3.79 3.19
N ASP A 83 -27.05 4.55 4.12
CA ASP A 83 -28.43 5.01 4.06
C ASP A 83 -28.70 5.93 2.86
N ALA A 84 -27.78 6.83 2.52
CA ALA A 84 -27.88 7.69 1.35
C ALA A 84 -27.85 6.89 0.05
N ILE A 85 -26.99 5.88 -0.07
CA ILE A 85 -26.94 4.99 -1.24
C ILE A 85 -28.27 4.21 -1.35
N ASN A 86 -28.81 3.70 -0.24
CA ASN A 86 -30.10 3.00 -0.21
C ASN A 86 -31.28 3.88 -0.62
N LYS A 87 -31.23 5.17 -0.32
CA LYS A 87 -32.23 6.16 -0.73
C LYS A 87 -32.09 6.60 -2.18
N GLY A 88 -31.12 6.06 -2.91
CA GLY A 88 -30.92 6.31 -4.34
C GLY A 88 -30.14 7.58 -4.67
N TYR A 89 -29.40 8.15 -3.72
CA TYR A 89 -28.47 9.24 -4.02
C TYR A 89 -27.30 8.74 -4.89
N GLU A 90 -26.62 9.67 -5.56
CA GLU A 90 -25.55 9.37 -6.50
C GLU A 90 -24.36 8.67 -5.82
N LYS A 91 -24.21 7.36 -6.06
CA LYS A 91 -23.20 6.48 -5.43
C LYS A 91 -21.77 7.04 -5.60
N LYS A 92 -21.39 7.43 -6.83
CA LYS A 92 -20.03 7.90 -7.14
C LYS A 92 -19.66 9.12 -6.30
N LYS A 93 -20.60 10.00 -6.04
CA LYS A 93 -20.41 11.19 -5.20
C LYS A 93 -20.20 10.79 -3.74
N ILE A 94 -21.06 9.95 -3.18
CA ILE A 94 -20.98 9.50 -1.78
C ILE A 94 -19.65 8.78 -1.54
N ILE A 95 -19.26 7.87 -2.44
CA ILE A 95 -18.00 7.15 -2.37
C ILE A 95 -16.81 8.11 -2.48
N GLY A 96 -16.88 9.11 -3.38
CA GLY A 96 -15.87 10.15 -3.49
C GLY A 96 -15.69 10.93 -2.18
N GLU A 97 -16.78 11.32 -1.53
CA GLU A 97 -16.76 11.99 -0.23
C GLU A 97 -16.18 11.08 0.87
N ALA A 98 -16.53 9.79 0.87
CA ALA A 98 -15.97 8.81 1.79
C ALA A 98 -14.44 8.68 1.64
N LEU A 99 -13.95 8.55 0.42
CA LEU A 99 -12.51 8.49 0.14
C LEU A 99 -11.79 9.79 0.51
N MET A 100 -12.44 10.95 0.29
CA MET A 100 -11.87 12.25 0.67
C MET A 100 -11.71 12.41 2.18
N ARG A 101 -12.56 11.79 3.01
CA ARG A 101 -12.40 11.79 4.46
C ARG A 101 -11.12 11.06 4.91
N GLU A 102 -10.64 10.11 4.12
CA GLU A 102 -9.41 9.34 4.38
C GLU A 102 -8.17 9.92 3.70
N PHE A 103 -8.31 11.05 3.00
CA PHE A 103 -7.16 11.78 2.49
C PHE A 103 -6.50 12.55 3.62
N ARG A 104 -5.22 12.26 3.86
CA ARG A 104 -4.40 12.96 4.86
C ARG A 104 -3.40 13.87 4.14
N GLU A 105 -3.22 15.07 4.67
CA GLU A 105 -2.15 15.95 4.22
C GLU A 105 -0.80 15.36 4.63
N PRO A 106 0.26 15.57 3.81
CA PRO A 106 1.59 15.05 4.13
C PRO A 106 2.15 15.70 5.40
N GLU A 107 2.71 14.88 6.28
CA GLU A 107 3.30 15.34 7.54
C GLU A 107 4.79 15.69 7.42
N ASN A 108 5.43 15.26 6.35
CA ASN A 108 6.86 15.46 6.12
C ASN A 108 7.21 15.46 4.64
N TYR A 109 8.46 15.84 4.34
CA TYR A 109 9.00 15.91 2.99
C TYR A 109 8.85 14.61 2.19
N PHE A 110 9.09 13.44 2.81
CA PHE A 110 9.00 12.17 2.10
C PHE A 110 7.57 11.85 1.67
N GLN A 111 6.60 12.07 2.56
CA GLN A 111 5.19 11.90 2.21
C GLN A 111 4.75 12.86 1.12
N GLU A 112 5.25 14.09 1.13
CA GLU A 112 4.96 15.09 0.08
C GLU A 112 5.52 14.65 -1.28
N GLU A 113 6.75 14.15 -1.33
CA GLU A 113 7.35 13.62 -2.56
C GLU A 113 6.63 12.35 -3.05
N ARG A 114 6.19 11.47 -2.14
CA ARG A 114 5.40 10.28 -2.49
C ARG A 114 4.02 10.66 -3.05
N LEU A 115 3.36 11.69 -2.52
CA LEU A 115 2.12 12.21 -3.09
C LEU A 115 2.33 12.81 -4.48
N ASN A 116 3.44 13.52 -4.70
CA ASN A 116 3.83 13.98 -6.02
C ASN A 116 4.01 12.81 -7.01
N TRP A 117 4.66 11.72 -6.57
CA TRP A 117 4.77 10.49 -7.37
C TRP A 117 3.40 9.90 -7.72
N LEU A 118 2.50 9.75 -6.74
CA LEU A 118 1.15 9.24 -6.97
C LEU A 118 0.37 10.11 -7.96
N ALA A 119 0.44 11.43 -7.81
CA ALA A 119 -0.19 12.36 -8.72
C ALA A 119 0.33 12.17 -10.16
N TYR A 120 1.64 12.05 -10.34
CA TYR A 120 2.26 11.76 -11.62
C TYR A 120 1.76 10.45 -12.22
N LEU A 121 1.79 9.37 -11.44
CA LEU A 121 1.40 8.03 -11.91
C LEU A 121 -0.07 7.96 -12.34
N ILE A 122 -0.96 8.64 -11.61
CA ILE A 122 -2.39 8.73 -11.94
C ILE A 122 -2.59 9.57 -13.21
N GLU A 123 -1.93 10.71 -13.31
CA GLU A 123 -2.10 11.66 -14.42
C GLU A 123 -1.56 11.10 -15.74
N GLU A 124 -0.41 10.43 -15.71
CA GLU A 124 0.21 9.81 -16.88
C GLU A 124 -0.38 8.42 -17.21
N GLY A 125 -1.31 7.91 -16.42
CA GLY A 125 -1.97 6.62 -16.66
C GLY A 125 -1.11 5.39 -16.36
N PHE A 126 -0.04 5.54 -15.58
CA PHE A 126 0.75 4.41 -15.08
C PHE A 126 0.06 3.71 -13.90
N LEU A 127 -0.75 4.46 -13.14
CA LEU A 127 -1.55 3.94 -12.03
C LEU A 127 -3.03 4.10 -12.33
N GLU A 128 -3.72 2.97 -12.43
CA GLU A 128 -5.17 2.88 -12.49
C GLU A 128 -5.72 2.41 -11.15
N ILE A 129 -6.75 3.07 -10.65
CA ILE A 129 -7.40 2.72 -9.37
C ILE A 129 -8.88 2.49 -9.63
N LYS A 130 -9.40 1.38 -9.11
CA LYS A 130 -10.84 1.10 -9.03
C LYS A 130 -11.27 0.97 -7.57
N VAL A 131 -12.54 1.23 -7.30
CA VAL A 131 -13.10 1.17 -5.95
C VAL A 131 -14.09 0.03 -5.88
N ALA A 132 -13.83 -0.92 -4.97
CA ALA A 132 -14.71 -2.04 -4.69
C ALA A 132 -15.46 -1.79 -3.37
N PHE A 133 -16.77 -2.03 -3.37
CA PHE A 133 -17.58 -1.96 -2.16
C PHE A 133 -18.73 -2.95 -2.20
N THR A 134 -19.22 -3.35 -1.04
CA THR A 134 -20.38 -4.21 -0.92
C THR A 134 -21.66 -3.39 -1.10
N PRO A 135 -22.57 -3.76 -2.03
CA PRO A 135 -23.86 -3.10 -2.14
C PRO A 135 -24.66 -3.17 -0.84
N PRO A 136 -25.32 -2.08 -0.43
CA PRO A 136 -26.03 -2.05 0.85
C PRO A 136 -27.19 -3.04 1.00
N ASN A 137 -27.71 -3.58 -0.11
CA ASN A 137 -28.77 -4.58 -0.14
C ASN A 137 -28.28 -6.03 0.04
N LYS A 138 -26.98 -6.23 0.23
CA LYS A 138 -26.37 -7.53 0.52
C LYS A 138 -25.93 -7.57 2.00
N ASP A 139 -26.25 -8.67 2.67
CA ASP A 139 -25.80 -8.95 4.05
C ASP A 139 -24.30 -9.34 4.09
N MET A 140 -23.48 -8.65 3.31
CA MET A 140 -22.03 -8.86 3.27
C MET A 140 -21.33 -7.70 3.96
N GLY A 141 -20.26 -8.03 4.67
CA GLY A 141 -19.40 -7.04 5.30
C GLY A 141 -18.60 -6.21 4.28
N MET A 142 -17.71 -5.39 4.79
CA MET A 142 -16.80 -4.56 3.98
C MET A 142 -15.84 -5.44 3.16
N TYR A 143 -15.57 -5.08 1.91
CA TYR A 143 -14.47 -5.68 1.14
C TYR A 143 -13.13 -5.42 1.83
N HIS A 144 -12.40 -6.48 2.17
CA HIS A 144 -11.20 -6.36 2.99
C HIS A 144 -10.11 -7.37 2.59
N GLU A 145 -9.92 -7.56 1.31
CA GLU A 145 -8.91 -8.45 0.76
C GLU A 145 -7.53 -7.80 0.71
N LYS A 146 -6.46 -8.59 0.78
CA LYS A 146 -5.07 -8.12 0.73
C LYS A 146 -4.25 -9.05 -0.15
N VAL A 147 -4.46 -8.95 -1.45
CA VAL A 147 -3.79 -9.76 -2.46
C VAL A 147 -2.93 -8.86 -3.34
N GLY A 148 -1.72 -9.31 -3.64
CA GLY A 148 -0.84 -8.65 -4.60
C GLY A 148 -0.33 -9.65 -5.62
N ILE A 149 -0.21 -9.21 -6.88
CA ILE A 149 0.32 -9.99 -7.97
C ILE A 149 1.29 -9.09 -8.73
N VAL A 150 2.50 -9.59 -8.95
CA VAL A 150 3.53 -8.86 -9.71
C VAL A 150 3.97 -9.73 -10.87
N THR A 151 4.13 -9.14 -12.05
CA THR A 151 4.51 -9.83 -13.28
C THR A 151 5.79 -9.23 -13.85
N ASP A 152 6.77 -10.06 -14.22
CA ASP A 152 7.96 -9.64 -14.94
C ASP A 152 7.75 -9.62 -16.47
N GLU A 153 8.74 -9.14 -17.23
CA GLU A 153 8.67 -9.08 -18.70
C GLU A 153 8.59 -10.47 -19.37
N PHE A 154 8.97 -11.54 -18.65
CA PHE A 154 8.90 -12.93 -19.13
C PHE A 154 7.55 -13.59 -18.83
N GLY A 155 6.64 -12.89 -18.17
CA GLY A 155 5.33 -13.41 -17.76
C GLY A 155 5.37 -14.29 -16.50
N ASN A 156 6.52 -14.35 -15.79
CA ASN A 156 6.55 -14.98 -14.49
C ASN A 156 5.78 -14.11 -13.48
N LYS A 157 5.01 -14.75 -12.62
CA LYS A 157 4.19 -14.05 -11.62
C LYS A 157 4.58 -14.44 -10.21
N ILE A 158 4.56 -13.45 -9.34
CA ILE A 158 4.65 -13.62 -7.89
C ILE A 158 3.32 -13.17 -7.31
N GLY A 159 2.58 -14.11 -6.68
CA GLY A 159 1.41 -13.80 -5.89
C GLY A 159 1.76 -13.69 -4.42
N PHE A 160 1.13 -12.78 -3.68
CA PHE A 160 1.29 -12.72 -2.24
C PHE A 160 0.02 -12.23 -1.55
N THR A 161 -0.19 -12.72 -0.33
CA THR A 161 -1.30 -12.33 0.54
C THR A 161 -0.88 -12.35 1.99
N GLY A 162 -1.61 -11.68 2.85
CA GLY A 162 -1.30 -11.64 4.28
C GLY A 162 -2.11 -10.58 5.03
N SER A 163 -1.66 -10.27 6.23
CA SER A 163 -2.31 -9.27 7.08
C SER A 163 -1.89 -7.84 6.76
N LEU A 164 -0.81 -7.67 5.98
CA LEU A 164 -0.20 -6.38 5.72
C LEU A 164 -1.15 -5.41 5.01
N ASN A 165 -1.61 -4.40 5.73
CA ASN A 165 -2.11 -3.18 5.12
C ASN A 165 -0.91 -2.29 4.82
N GLU A 166 -0.85 -1.71 3.63
CA GLU A 166 0.24 -0.84 3.23
C GLU A 166 0.18 0.51 3.97
N THR A 167 0.43 0.49 5.27
CA THR A 167 0.54 1.68 6.11
C THR A 167 1.89 1.68 6.83
N ILE A 168 2.42 2.88 7.13
CA ILE A 168 3.69 3.04 7.89
C ILE A 168 3.65 2.23 9.18
N ASN A 169 2.51 2.19 9.86
CA ASN A 169 2.34 1.40 11.08
C ASN A 169 2.42 -0.11 10.82
N ALA A 170 1.91 -0.57 9.67
CA ALA A 170 1.95 -1.98 9.32
C ALA A 170 3.39 -2.44 9.02
N PHE A 171 4.20 -1.62 8.35
CA PHE A 171 5.59 -1.98 8.03
C PHE A 171 6.54 -1.90 9.22
N HIS A 172 6.30 -1.01 10.20
CA HIS A 172 7.27 -0.70 11.25
C HIS A 172 6.81 -1.01 12.67
N ASN A 173 5.50 -0.98 12.94
CA ASN A 173 4.97 -1.04 14.31
C ASN A 173 4.06 -2.23 14.59
N ASN A 174 3.51 -2.87 13.55
CA ASN A 174 2.60 -3.99 13.69
C ASN A 174 3.28 -5.34 13.40
N TYR A 175 2.77 -6.39 14.03
CA TYR A 175 3.12 -7.77 13.69
C TYR A 175 2.33 -8.19 12.45
N GLU A 176 2.92 -7.97 11.28
CA GLU A 176 2.33 -8.31 10.00
C GLU A 176 3.11 -9.43 9.32
N SER A 177 2.47 -10.13 8.42
CA SER A 177 3.13 -11.14 7.61
C SER A 177 2.54 -11.22 6.21
N ILE A 178 3.38 -11.63 5.25
CA ILE A 178 2.95 -12.00 3.92
C ILE A 178 3.47 -13.40 3.57
N VAL A 179 2.64 -14.17 2.86
CA VAL A 179 3.01 -15.44 2.24
C VAL A 179 3.16 -15.22 0.76
N VAL A 180 4.23 -15.76 0.17
CA VAL A 180 4.61 -15.54 -1.23
C VAL A 180 4.52 -16.83 -2.01
N PHE A 181 3.94 -16.76 -3.20
CA PHE A 181 3.72 -17.85 -4.14
C PHE A 181 4.35 -17.51 -5.48
N ASN A 182 5.04 -18.44 -6.10
CA ASN A 182 5.72 -18.25 -7.38
C ASN A 182 5.03 -19.08 -8.47
N SER A 183 4.76 -18.48 -9.64
CA SER A 183 4.09 -19.16 -10.76
C SER A 183 4.93 -20.23 -11.45
N TRP A 184 6.21 -20.33 -11.16
CA TRP A 184 7.14 -21.31 -11.72
C TRP A 184 7.45 -22.47 -10.77
N GLU A 185 6.76 -22.54 -9.63
CA GLU A 185 6.92 -23.59 -8.61
C GLU A 185 5.60 -24.35 -8.40
N GLU A 186 5.56 -25.26 -7.45
CA GLU A 186 4.38 -26.03 -7.06
C GLU A 186 3.19 -25.16 -6.63
N SER A 187 3.46 -23.90 -6.27
CA SER A 187 2.45 -22.89 -5.88
C SER A 187 1.77 -22.19 -7.06
N LYS A 188 2.02 -22.61 -8.30
CA LYS A 188 1.47 -21.97 -9.51
C LYS A 188 -0.06 -21.83 -9.48
N GLU A 189 -0.78 -22.85 -9.04
CA GLU A 189 -2.26 -22.85 -8.99
C GLU A 189 -2.79 -21.72 -8.10
N TYR A 190 -2.15 -21.44 -6.97
CA TYR A 190 -2.54 -20.30 -6.11
C TYR A 190 -2.36 -18.96 -6.82
N VAL A 191 -1.27 -18.80 -7.57
CA VAL A 191 -1.02 -17.56 -8.33
C VAL A 191 -2.05 -17.40 -9.46
N ASP A 192 -2.39 -18.50 -10.15
CA ASP A 192 -3.37 -18.48 -11.23
C ASP A 192 -4.79 -18.14 -10.68
N GLU A 193 -5.18 -18.67 -9.51
CA GLU A 193 -6.43 -18.32 -8.83
C GLU A 193 -6.44 -16.84 -8.41
N MET A 194 -5.39 -16.35 -7.73
CA MET A 194 -5.27 -14.95 -7.35
C MET A 194 -5.41 -14.02 -8.57
N GLN A 195 -4.78 -14.37 -9.69
CA GLN A 195 -4.86 -13.59 -10.92
C GLN A 195 -6.29 -13.56 -11.48
N LYS A 196 -6.94 -14.72 -11.52
CA LYS A 196 -8.32 -14.85 -12.01
C LYS A 196 -9.28 -14.05 -11.14
N ASP A 197 -9.15 -14.13 -9.82
CA ASP A 197 -10.01 -13.42 -8.87
C ASP A 197 -9.81 -11.90 -9.01
N PHE A 198 -8.55 -11.44 -9.11
CA PHE A 198 -8.27 -10.03 -9.36
C PHE A 198 -8.88 -9.55 -10.69
N GLU A 199 -8.73 -10.31 -11.78
CA GLU A 199 -9.30 -9.97 -13.10
C GLU A 199 -10.82 -9.93 -13.06
N THR A 200 -11.46 -10.87 -12.37
CA THR A 200 -12.91 -10.91 -12.17
C THR A 200 -13.41 -9.66 -11.45
N LEU A 201 -12.71 -9.22 -10.40
CA LEU A 201 -13.00 -7.97 -9.72
C LEU A 201 -12.70 -6.76 -10.62
N TRP A 202 -11.54 -6.73 -11.25
CA TRP A 202 -11.14 -5.62 -12.11
C TRP A 202 -12.12 -5.34 -13.24
N ASN A 203 -12.71 -6.40 -13.80
CA ASN A 203 -13.68 -6.33 -14.89
C ASN A 203 -15.13 -6.18 -14.43
N ASP A 204 -15.40 -6.03 -13.12
CA ASP A 204 -16.74 -5.96 -12.54
C ASP A 204 -17.62 -7.21 -12.84
N GLU A 205 -16.99 -8.37 -12.85
CA GLU A 205 -17.66 -9.67 -13.17
C GLU A 205 -18.02 -10.47 -11.90
N ASN A 206 -17.67 -9.98 -10.71
CA ASN A 206 -17.83 -10.70 -9.44
C ASN A 206 -19.32 -10.87 -9.05
N GLY A 207 -20.18 -9.90 -9.34
CA GLY A 207 -21.61 -9.94 -9.02
C GLY A 207 -21.98 -9.77 -7.53
N ASP A 208 -21.06 -9.91 -6.60
CA ASP A 208 -21.26 -9.72 -5.17
C ASP A 208 -20.77 -8.37 -4.67
N LEU A 209 -19.80 -7.78 -5.35
CA LEU A 209 -19.29 -6.45 -5.13
C LEU A 209 -19.71 -5.53 -6.27
N GLU A 210 -19.75 -4.24 -6.00
CA GLU A 210 -19.82 -3.22 -7.05
C GLU A 210 -18.43 -2.62 -7.23
N ILE A 211 -18.00 -2.49 -8.48
CA ILE A 211 -16.74 -1.86 -8.85
C ILE A 211 -17.03 -0.57 -9.59
N ILE A 212 -16.44 0.52 -9.16
CA ILE A 212 -16.53 1.80 -9.85
C ILE A 212 -15.15 2.37 -10.15
N GLU A 213 -15.10 3.21 -11.18
CA GLU A 213 -13.90 3.99 -11.48
C GLU A 213 -13.57 4.94 -10.32
N PHE A 214 -12.27 5.16 -10.10
CA PHE A 214 -11.80 6.08 -9.06
C PHE A 214 -12.43 7.47 -9.25
N PRO A 215 -13.10 8.04 -8.22
CA PRO A 215 -13.85 9.28 -8.37
C PRO A 215 -12.97 10.48 -8.73
N ASP A 216 -13.45 11.31 -9.66
CA ASP A 216 -12.68 12.45 -10.17
C ASP A 216 -12.35 13.48 -9.08
N VAL A 217 -13.21 13.65 -8.08
CA VAL A 217 -12.95 14.54 -6.93
C VAL A 217 -11.69 14.13 -6.17
N VAL A 218 -11.42 12.83 -6.08
CA VAL A 218 -10.21 12.30 -5.40
C VAL A 218 -8.99 12.44 -6.33
N LYS A 219 -9.16 12.17 -7.63
CA LYS A 219 -8.09 12.40 -8.63
C LYS A 219 -7.63 13.85 -8.63
N GLU A 220 -8.56 14.80 -8.64
CA GLU A 220 -8.24 16.23 -8.58
C GLU A 220 -7.48 16.61 -7.30
N LYS A 221 -7.81 15.98 -6.16
CA LYS A 221 -7.06 16.20 -4.92
C LYS A 221 -5.61 15.72 -5.03
N PHE A 222 -5.35 14.58 -5.69
CA PHE A 222 -3.98 14.13 -5.96
C PHE A 222 -3.26 15.08 -6.91
N LYS A 223 -3.91 15.58 -7.97
CA LYS A 223 -3.29 16.51 -8.92
C LYS A 223 -2.75 17.79 -8.26
N VAL A 224 -3.40 18.28 -7.20
CA VAL A 224 -2.90 19.43 -6.43
C VAL A 224 -1.54 19.14 -5.78
N CYS A 225 -1.23 17.87 -5.50
CA CYS A 225 0.06 17.45 -4.94
C CYS A 225 1.17 17.34 -6.00
N ARG A 226 0.84 17.50 -7.29
CA ARG A 226 1.80 17.38 -8.41
C ARG A 226 2.78 18.53 -8.41
N LYS A 227 4.08 18.20 -8.45
CA LYS A 227 5.18 19.15 -8.59
C LYS A 227 5.75 19.09 -10.03
N GLU A 228 6.51 20.08 -10.43
CA GLU A 228 7.14 20.15 -11.75
C GLU A 228 8.15 19.00 -11.99
N LYS A 229 8.78 18.52 -10.93
CA LYS A 229 9.81 17.48 -10.99
C LYS A 229 9.51 16.34 -10.03
N LEU A 230 9.90 15.12 -10.44
CA LEU A 230 9.92 13.95 -9.57
C LEU A 230 11.30 13.81 -8.93
N ASN A 231 11.34 13.47 -7.65
CA ASN A 231 12.56 13.03 -7.01
C ASN A 231 12.73 11.51 -7.24
N LEU A 232 13.64 11.13 -8.15
CA LEU A 232 13.90 9.73 -8.49
C LEU A 232 14.69 9.00 -7.40
N ASP A 233 15.41 9.75 -6.57
CA ASP A 233 16.28 9.21 -5.51
C ASP A 233 15.56 9.13 -4.15
N ILE A 234 14.23 9.32 -4.12
CA ILE A 234 13.45 9.42 -2.88
C ILE A 234 13.55 8.17 -2.00
N ASP A 235 13.67 6.99 -2.59
CA ASP A 235 13.83 5.73 -1.87
C ASP A 235 15.17 5.69 -1.13
N ASP A 236 16.26 6.07 -1.80
CA ASP A 236 17.61 6.10 -1.24
C ASP A 236 17.75 7.20 -0.16
N GLU A 237 17.12 8.36 -0.37
CA GLU A 237 17.09 9.45 0.60
C GLU A 237 16.33 9.05 1.87
N GLU A 238 15.15 8.42 1.72
CA GLU A 238 14.34 7.96 2.87
C GLU A 238 15.08 6.89 3.65
N GLU A 239 15.74 5.95 2.97
CA GLU A 239 16.58 4.93 3.59
C GLU A 239 17.75 5.53 4.38
N SER A 240 18.46 6.48 3.79
CA SER A 240 19.58 7.17 4.44
C SER A 240 19.16 7.95 5.69
N ASN A 241 17.93 8.48 5.70
CA ASN A 241 17.39 9.20 6.85
C ASN A 241 16.77 8.30 7.93
N SER A 242 16.31 7.12 7.56
CA SER A 242 15.70 6.14 8.48
C SER A 242 16.75 5.34 9.29
N GLN A 243 18.03 5.42 8.94
CA GLN A 243 19.07 4.85 9.81
C GLN A 243 18.97 5.48 11.19
N PRO A 244 18.89 4.70 12.28
CA PRO A 244 18.78 5.24 13.61
C PRO A 244 20.01 6.10 13.86
N LYS A 245 19.84 7.41 13.85
CA LYS A 245 20.83 8.32 14.44
C LYS A 245 20.88 7.90 15.88
N ILE A 246 21.92 7.12 16.26
CA ILE A 246 22.19 6.77 17.66
C ILE A 246 22.39 8.12 18.34
N LYS A 247 21.30 8.66 18.86
CA LYS A 247 21.36 9.79 19.76
C LYS A 247 22.07 9.25 21.00
N LYS A 248 23.39 9.48 21.09
CA LYS A 248 24.12 9.39 22.36
C LYS A 248 23.52 10.44 23.25
N GLY A 249 22.47 10.08 23.98
CA GLY A 249 21.80 10.98 24.90
C GLY A 249 20.84 10.19 25.80
N ILE A 250 20.68 10.68 27.01
CA ILE A 250 19.67 10.15 27.94
C ILE A 250 18.28 10.33 27.28
N PRO A 251 17.43 9.30 27.28
CA PRO A 251 16.08 9.45 26.78
C PRO A 251 15.36 10.58 27.52
N HIS A 252 14.87 11.57 26.79
CA HIS A 252 14.03 12.63 27.35
C HIS A 252 12.57 12.35 27.03
N MET A 253 11.71 12.61 28.00
CA MET A 253 10.29 12.65 27.74
C MET A 253 9.96 13.85 26.83
N PRO A 254 8.95 13.72 25.93
CA PRO A 254 8.45 14.85 25.16
C PRO A 254 8.02 15.99 26.11
N ASP A 255 8.28 17.22 25.70
CA ASP A 255 7.89 18.41 26.49
C ASP A 255 6.38 18.39 26.79
N GLY A 256 6.00 18.63 28.03
CA GLY A 256 4.62 18.59 28.50
C GLY A 256 4.09 17.20 28.87
N SER A 257 4.89 16.13 28.74
CA SER A 257 4.49 14.79 29.18
C SER A 257 4.68 14.63 30.68
N THR A 258 3.69 14.01 31.36
CA THR A 258 3.79 13.60 32.76
C THR A 258 3.72 12.09 32.86
N LEU A 259 4.59 11.50 33.68
CA LEU A 259 4.53 10.08 33.98
C LEU A 259 3.25 9.77 34.76
N ARG A 260 2.61 8.66 34.45
CA ARG A 260 1.55 8.09 35.28
C ARG A 260 2.18 7.54 36.58
N GLU A 261 1.42 7.50 37.66
CA GLU A 261 1.91 7.09 38.99
C GLU A 261 2.65 5.75 38.95
N TYR A 262 2.09 4.72 38.32
CA TYR A 262 2.75 3.41 38.17
C TYR A 262 4.08 3.44 37.36
N GLN A 263 4.26 4.41 36.46
CA GLN A 263 5.49 4.57 35.68
C GLN A 263 6.58 5.21 36.55
N THR A 264 6.19 6.15 37.42
CA THR A 264 7.07 6.75 38.43
C THR A 264 7.56 5.70 39.41
N ASP A 265 6.62 4.87 39.93
CA ASP A 265 6.92 3.78 40.86
C ASP A 265 7.87 2.73 40.26
N ALA A 266 7.66 2.40 38.99
CA ALA A 266 8.51 1.45 38.26
C ALA A 266 9.96 1.98 38.12
N ILE A 267 10.12 3.26 37.76
CA ILE A 267 11.44 3.91 37.65
C ILE A 267 12.12 4.02 39.02
N GLU A 268 11.39 4.36 40.07
CA GLU A 268 11.95 4.39 41.43
C GLU A 268 12.35 3.00 41.93
N SER A 269 11.55 1.98 41.66
CA SER A 269 11.88 0.61 41.98
C SER A 269 13.13 0.14 41.24
N TRP A 270 13.25 0.46 39.95
CA TRP A 270 14.45 0.14 39.17
C TRP A 270 15.71 0.81 39.72
N ARG A 271 15.63 2.11 40.07
CA ARG A 271 16.76 2.86 40.66
C ARG A 271 17.23 2.35 42.06
N LYS A 272 16.35 1.63 42.76
CA LYS A 272 16.69 1.08 44.11
C LYS A 272 17.37 -0.29 44.02
N HIS A 273 17.37 -0.95 42.86
CA HIS A 273 17.90 -2.28 42.65
C HIS A 273 19.11 -2.32 41.71
N ASP A 274 19.60 -1.17 41.25
CA ASP A 274 20.88 -0.92 40.60
C ASP A 274 21.88 -0.35 41.68
#